data_059542e453b27b758dd5abcd7b8e5084
#
_entry.id   059542e453b27b758dd5abcd7b8e5084
#
_cell.length_a   1.000
_cell.length_b   1.000
_cell.length_c   1.000
_cell.angle_alpha   90.00
_cell.angle_beta   90.00
_cell.angle_gamma   90.00
#
_symmetry.space_group_name_H-M   'P 1'
#
loop_
_entity.id
_entity.type
_entity.pdbx_description
1 polymer ?
#
loop_
_entity_poly.entity_id
_entity_poly.type
_entity_poly.pdbx_seq_one_letter_code
_entity_poly.pdbx_strand_id
1 'polypeptide(L)'
;MREVIKLDAKKILPAQRKRVAAYARVSNGKDAMLHSLSAQISYYNNYIGSRGDWELAGIYADEAVTGTKDGRPEFQKMLADCRAGKIDMVITKSLTRFARNTVTLLSAVRELKSLEIDVYFEKENIHTLSTDGELMLTLLASFAQEESRCASENQKWRVRKLFEQGRATNGDALGYRFKDGTFHIVPEEAE
;
A
#
# COMPACT_ATOMS: atom_id res chain seq x y z
N MET A 1 -39.31 -42.15 38.60
CA MET A 1 -38.80 -42.32 37.22
C MET A 1 -37.72 -41.25 36.97
N ARG A 2 -36.49 -41.60 36.56
CA ARG A 2 -35.46 -40.65 36.21
C ARG A 2 -35.56 -40.36 34.70
N GLU A 3 -35.82 -39.14 34.34
CA GLU A 3 -35.88 -38.71 32.95
C GLU A 3 -34.45 -38.47 32.43
N VAL A 4 -34.04 -39.22 31.39
CA VAL A 4 -32.75 -39.11 30.80
C VAL A 4 -32.84 -38.12 29.63
N ILE A 5 -32.37 -36.91 29.84
CA ILE A 5 -32.27 -35.89 28.77
C ILE A 5 -31.04 -36.25 27.93
N LYS A 6 -31.25 -36.70 26.70
CA LYS A 6 -30.18 -36.83 25.69
C LYS A 6 -29.80 -35.43 25.18
N LEU A 7 -28.63 -34.98 25.60
CA LEU A 7 -28.00 -33.80 24.99
C LEU A 7 -27.36 -34.23 23.66
N ASP A 8 -27.93 -33.77 22.55
CA ASP A 8 -27.28 -33.96 21.25
C ASP A 8 -25.95 -33.21 21.25
N ALA A 9 -24.85 -33.93 21.06
CA ALA A 9 -23.54 -33.33 20.92
C ALA A 9 -23.55 -32.42 19.70
N LYS A 10 -23.48 -31.08 19.92
CA LYS A 10 -23.34 -30.09 18.86
C LYS A 10 -22.12 -30.50 18.04
N LYS A 11 -22.32 -30.87 16.76
CA LYS A 11 -21.24 -31.15 15.82
C LYS A 11 -20.32 -29.93 15.80
N ILE A 12 -19.13 -30.03 16.41
CA ILE A 12 -18.11 -29.00 16.31
C ILE A 12 -17.63 -29.09 14.87
N LEU A 13 -18.11 -28.18 14.02
CA LEU A 13 -17.55 -27.99 12.68
C LEU A 13 -16.08 -27.61 12.87
N PRO A 14 -15.15 -28.25 12.15
CA PRO A 14 -13.74 -27.84 12.21
C PRO A 14 -13.65 -26.36 11.90
N ALA A 15 -12.96 -25.59 12.77
CA ALA A 15 -12.75 -24.18 12.57
C ALA A 15 -12.13 -23.98 11.18
N GLN A 16 -12.80 -23.19 10.34
CA GLN A 16 -12.32 -22.91 9.00
C GLN A 16 -10.96 -22.20 9.13
N ARG A 17 -9.92 -22.76 8.50
CA ARG A 17 -8.59 -22.17 8.52
C ARG A 17 -8.62 -20.82 7.82
N LYS A 18 -7.91 -19.84 8.38
CA LYS A 18 -7.78 -18.51 7.80
C LYS A 18 -6.90 -18.59 6.54
N ARG A 19 -7.40 -18.16 5.39
CA ARG A 19 -6.66 -18.13 4.12
C ARG A 19 -5.71 -16.95 4.12
N VAL A 20 -4.42 -17.23 4.23
CA VAL A 20 -3.38 -16.23 4.42
C VAL A 20 -2.54 -16.11 3.16
N ALA A 21 -2.40 -14.90 2.64
CA ALA A 21 -1.50 -14.57 1.55
C ALA A 21 -0.27 -13.82 2.08
N ALA A 22 0.89 -14.06 1.46
CA ALA A 22 2.10 -13.29 1.74
C ALA A 22 2.39 -12.31 0.59
N TYR A 23 2.75 -11.07 0.94
CA TYR A 23 3.25 -10.10 -0.01
C TYR A 23 4.71 -9.75 0.26
N ALA A 24 5.55 -9.92 -0.75
CA ALA A 24 6.98 -9.64 -0.71
C ALA A 24 7.36 -8.59 -1.76
N ARG A 25 8.31 -7.71 -1.42
CA ARG A 25 8.93 -6.79 -2.37
C ARG A 25 10.44 -6.84 -2.25
N VAL A 26 11.11 -7.27 -3.33
CA VAL A 26 12.56 -7.44 -3.40
C VAL A 26 13.21 -6.29 -4.17
N SER A 27 14.40 -5.87 -3.74
CA SER A 27 15.16 -4.81 -4.42
C SER A 27 15.95 -5.36 -5.61
N ASN A 28 16.08 -4.57 -6.67
CA ASN A 28 16.75 -4.92 -7.92
C ASN A 28 18.27 -5.19 -7.72
N GLY A 29 18.68 -6.44 -7.99
CA GLY A 29 20.08 -6.87 -8.02
C GLY A 29 20.09 -8.31 -8.50
N LYS A 30 20.45 -8.54 -9.79
CA LYS A 30 20.11 -9.76 -10.54
C LYS A 30 20.37 -11.10 -9.83
N ASP A 31 21.49 -11.31 -9.18
CA ASP A 31 21.78 -12.60 -8.53
C ASP A 31 21.36 -12.63 -7.04
N ALA A 32 21.56 -11.54 -6.32
CA ALA A 32 21.09 -11.40 -4.93
C ALA A 32 19.56 -11.41 -4.82
N MET A 33 18.85 -11.05 -5.90
CA MET A 33 17.40 -11.01 -5.97
C MET A 33 16.76 -12.38 -6.03
N LEU A 34 17.24 -13.27 -6.90
CA LEU A 34 16.72 -14.65 -7.03
C LEU A 34 16.88 -15.41 -5.72
N HIS A 35 18.04 -15.30 -5.06
CA HIS A 35 18.26 -15.89 -3.74
C HIS A 35 17.38 -15.24 -2.66
N SER A 36 17.20 -13.92 -2.69
CA SER A 36 16.35 -13.21 -1.73
C SER A 36 14.87 -13.53 -1.91
N LEU A 37 14.39 -13.67 -3.15
CA LEU A 37 13.00 -14.00 -3.45
C LEU A 37 12.67 -15.44 -3.06
N SER A 38 13.50 -16.41 -3.48
CA SER A 38 13.31 -17.81 -3.12
C SER A 38 13.36 -18.04 -1.60
N ALA A 39 14.28 -17.35 -0.91
CA ALA A 39 14.34 -17.38 0.54
C ALA A 39 13.09 -16.81 1.22
N GLN A 40 12.53 -15.70 0.70
CA GLN A 40 11.30 -15.14 1.23
C GLN A 40 10.10 -16.05 0.96
N ILE A 41 10.00 -16.66 -0.23
CA ILE A 41 8.95 -17.63 -0.56
C ILE A 41 9.04 -18.83 0.40
N SER A 42 10.23 -19.40 0.60
CA SER A 42 10.44 -20.51 1.52
C SER A 42 10.11 -20.13 2.96
N TYR A 43 10.49 -18.92 3.38
CA TYR A 43 10.16 -18.38 4.70
C TYR A 43 8.65 -18.32 4.92
N TYR A 44 7.89 -17.71 4.00
CA TYR A 44 6.45 -17.58 4.16
C TYR A 44 5.71 -18.92 4.05
N ASN A 45 6.16 -19.83 3.19
CA ASN A 45 5.63 -21.20 3.15
C ASN A 45 5.78 -21.90 4.51
N ASN A 46 6.96 -21.82 5.11
CA ASN A 46 7.23 -22.43 6.40
C ASN A 46 6.49 -21.72 7.54
N TYR A 47 6.47 -20.38 7.52
CA TYR A 47 5.84 -19.57 8.56
C TYR A 47 4.32 -19.79 8.60
N ILE A 48 3.65 -19.74 7.45
CA ILE A 48 2.21 -19.97 7.34
C ILE A 48 1.90 -21.45 7.61
N GLY A 49 2.68 -22.37 7.04
CA GLY A 49 2.49 -23.81 7.20
C GLY A 49 2.73 -24.33 8.63
N SER A 50 3.50 -23.60 9.45
CA SER A 50 3.69 -23.93 10.87
C SER A 50 2.48 -23.61 11.75
N ARG A 51 1.53 -22.81 11.25
CA ARG A 51 0.32 -22.43 11.94
C ARG A 51 -0.83 -23.37 11.58
N GLY A 52 -1.36 -24.09 12.57
CA GLY A 52 -2.46 -25.05 12.34
C GLY A 52 -3.79 -24.42 11.97
N ASP A 53 -3.97 -23.14 12.29
CA ASP A 53 -5.16 -22.32 12.05
C ASP A 53 -5.11 -21.52 10.72
N TRP A 54 -3.99 -21.61 9.98
CA TRP A 54 -3.79 -20.91 8.71
C TRP A 54 -3.70 -21.88 7.53
N GLU A 55 -4.09 -21.36 6.36
CA GLU A 55 -3.95 -22.01 5.06
C GLU A 55 -3.30 -21.02 4.09
N LEU A 56 -2.29 -21.44 3.34
CA LEU A 56 -1.63 -20.58 2.36
C LEU A 56 -2.53 -20.36 1.16
N ALA A 57 -3.01 -19.12 0.96
CA ALA A 57 -3.78 -18.71 -0.20
C ALA A 57 -2.89 -18.36 -1.42
N GLY A 58 -1.68 -17.84 -1.18
CA GLY A 58 -0.73 -17.49 -2.23
C GLY A 58 0.42 -16.64 -1.73
N ILE A 59 1.48 -16.55 -2.56
CA ILE A 59 2.61 -15.66 -2.33
C ILE A 59 2.73 -14.74 -3.54
N TYR A 60 2.63 -13.46 -3.30
CA TYR A 60 2.69 -12.39 -4.31
C TYR A 60 4.00 -11.62 -4.12
N ALA A 61 4.80 -11.54 -5.17
CA ALA A 61 6.11 -10.93 -5.06
C ALA A 61 6.41 -10.01 -6.25
N ASP A 62 6.66 -8.74 -5.95
CA ASP A 62 7.04 -7.74 -6.93
C ASP A 62 8.52 -7.35 -6.81
N GLU A 63 9.12 -7.08 -7.94
CA GLU A 63 10.43 -6.48 -8.01
C GLU A 63 10.35 -4.96 -7.76
N ALA A 64 11.29 -4.43 -7.00
CA ALA A 64 11.41 -2.99 -6.85
C ALA A 64 12.06 -2.39 -8.10
N VAL A 65 11.28 -2.12 -9.14
CA VAL A 65 11.76 -1.40 -10.32
C VAL A 65 12.01 0.07 -9.94
N THR A 66 13.22 0.57 -10.24
CA THR A 66 13.54 2.00 -10.16
C THR A 66 12.93 2.70 -11.38
N GLY A 67 11.87 3.46 -11.19
CA GLY A 67 11.21 4.21 -12.26
C GLY A 67 9.78 4.63 -11.89
N THR A 68 9.29 5.65 -12.58
CA THR A 68 8.03 6.38 -12.32
C THR A 68 6.75 5.60 -12.64
N LYS A 69 6.83 4.41 -13.20
CA LYS A 69 5.63 3.57 -13.44
C LYS A 69 5.51 2.54 -12.32
N ASP A 70 4.49 2.66 -11.53
CA ASP A 70 4.12 1.76 -10.42
C ASP A 70 3.58 0.43 -10.96
N GLY A 71 4.43 -0.30 -11.71
CA GLY A 71 4.14 -1.65 -12.11
C GLY A 71 4.36 -2.58 -10.91
N ARG A 72 3.32 -2.83 -10.11
CA ARG A 72 3.27 -3.88 -9.10
C ARG A 72 2.17 -4.87 -9.46
N PRO A 73 2.39 -5.68 -10.52
CA PRO A 73 1.35 -6.56 -11.03
C PRO A 73 0.90 -7.60 -10.00
N GLU A 74 1.84 -8.14 -9.21
CA GLU A 74 1.50 -9.10 -8.18
C GLU A 74 0.76 -8.47 -6.99
N PHE A 75 1.06 -7.22 -6.63
CA PHE A 75 0.28 -6.48 -5.64
C PHE A 75 -1.17 -6.25 -6.11
N GLN A 76 -1.35 -5.86 -7.38
CA GLN A 76 -2.68 -5.66 -7.94
C GLN A 76 -3.46 -6.97 -8.04
N LYS A 77 -2.80 -8.07 -8.39
CA LYS A 77 -3.38 -9.41 -8.40
C LYS A 77 -3.80 -9.85 -7.00
N MET A 78 -2.97 -9.61 -5.99
CA MET A 78 -3.31 -9.86 -4.59
C MET A 78 -4.58 -9.09 -4.19
N LEU A 79 -4.67 -7.80 -4.51
CA LEU A 79 -5.86 -6.99 -4.22
C LEU A 79 -7.11 -7.52 -4.95
N ALA A 80 -6.96 -7.97 -6.20
CA ALA A 80 -8.06 -8.59 -6.95
C ALA A 80 -8.53 -9.90 -6.31
N ASP A 81 -7.62 -10.75 -5.82
CA ASP A 81 -7.95 -11.98 -5.10
C ASP A 81 -8.56 -11.69 -3.72
N CYS A 82 -8.16 -10.61 -3.05
CA CYS A 82 -8.82 -10.11 -1.84
C CYS A 82 -10.27 -9.70 -2.11
N ARG A 83 -10.52 -8.91 -3.16
CA ARG A 83 -11.88 -8.50 -3.58
C ARG A 83 -12.75 -9.71 -3.97
N ALA A 84 -12.13 -10.74 -4.54
CA ALA A 84 -12.83 -11.99 -4.88
C ALA A 84 -13.11 -12.89 -3.67
N GLY A 85 -12.75 -12.45 -2.44
CA GLY A 85 -12.99 -13.21 -1.22
C GLY A 85 -12.15 -14.49 -1.11
N LYS A 86 -10.97 -14.56 -1.75
CA LYS A 86 -10.06 -15.72 -1.70
C LYS A 86 -9.07 -15.64 -0.55
N ILE A 87 -8.89 -14.48 0.05
CA ILE A 87 -7.87 -14.17 1.07
C ILE A 87 -8.58 -13.55 2.27
N ASP A 88 -8.25 -14.03 3.47
CA ASP A 88 -8.78 -13.51 4.73
C ASP A 88 -7.74 -12.66 5.48
N MET A 89 -6.46 -12.85 5.19
CA MET A 89 -5.38 -12.09 5.79
C MET A 89 -4.18 -11.97 4.85
N VAL A 90 -3.53 -10.82 4.85
CA VAL A 90 -2.27 -10.57 4.13
C VAL A 90 -1.14 -10.41 5.14
N ILE A 91 -0.01 -11.08 4.92
CA ILE A 91 1.23 -10.91 5.70
C ILE A 91 2.28 -10.21 4.85
N THR A 92 2.98 -9.27 5.42
CA THR A 92 4.13 -8.62 4.79
C THR A 92 5.19 -8.27 5.83
N LYS A 93 6.44 -8.18 5.41
CA LYS A 93 7.56 -7.96 6.33
C LYS A 93 7.51 -6.62 7.05
N SER A 94 7.04 -5.55 6.38
CA SER A 94 6.98 -4.21 6.96
C SER A 94 6.10 -3.28 6.12
N LEU A 95 5.68 -2.15 6.72
CA LEU A 95 4.97 -1.06 6.06
C LEU A 95 5.68 -0.59 4.78
N THR A 96 7.00 -0.42 4.83
CA THR A 96 7.81 0.06 3.71
C THR A 96 7.93 -0.95 2.57
N ARG A 97 7.71 -2.24 2.84
CA ARG A 97 7.64 -3.29 1.80
C ARG A 97 6.26 -3.37 1.19
N PHE A 98 5.22 -3.11 1.96
CA PHE A 98 3.84 -3.10 1.49
C PHE A 98 3.55 -1.94 0.54
N ALA A 99 3.99 -0.71 0.89
CA ALA A 99 3.80 0.46 0.04
C ALA A 99 5.04 1.36 0.00
N ARG A 100 5.17 2.16 -1.06
CA ARG A 100 6.29 3.10 -1.27
C ARG A 100 6.04 4.45 -0.62
N ASN A 101 4.80 4.85 -0.49
CA ASN A 101 4.38 6.10 0.13
C ASN A 101 3.17 5.89 1.03
N THR A 102 2.96 6.82 1.93
CA THR A 102 1.93 6.78 2.96
C THR A 102 0.52 6.79 2.38
N VAL A 103 0.31 7.51 1.27
CA VAL A 103 -1.01 7.61 0.61
C VAL A 103 -1.44 6.25 0.04
N THR A 104 -0.55 5.60 -0.72
CA THR A 104 -0.82 4.26 -1.27
C THR A 104 -1.02 3.23 -0.17
N LEU A 105 -0.23 3.30 0.91
CA LEU A 105 -0.38 2.44 2.08
C LEU A 105 -1.78 2.57 2.67
N LEU A 106 -2.18 3.81 2.99
CA LEU A 106 -3.48 4.10 3.60
C LEU A 106 -4.65 3.66 2.72
N SER A 107 -4.58 3.94 1.40
CA SER A 107 -5.63 3.55 0.46
C SER A 107 -5.81 2.04 0.41
N ALA A 108 -4.70 1.30 0.28
CA ALA A 108 -4.75 -0.15 0.21
C ALA A 108 -5.23 -0.79 1.52
N VAL A 109 -4.71 -0.32 2.67
CA VAL A 109 -5.11 -0.87 3.98
C VAL A 109 -6.57 -0.55 4.29
N ARG A 110 -7.06 0.65 3.97
CA ARG A 110 -8.48 1.01 4.15
C ARG A 110 -9.40 0.17 3.27
N GLU A 111 -8.99 -0.10 2.03
CA GLU A 111 -9.72 -1.00 1.14
C GLU A 111 -9.79 -2.41 1.71
N LEU A 112 -8.65 -3.00 2.12
CA LEU A 112 -8.60 -4.34 2.71
C LEU A 112 -9.43 -4.41 4.00
N LYS A 113 -9.37 -3.38 4.84
CA LYS A 113 -10.19 -3.28 6.04
C LYS A 113 -11.69 -3.22 5.74
N SER A 114 -12.11 -2.51 4.69
CA SER A 114 -13.54 -2.50 4.28
C SER A 114 -14.03 -3.87 3.80
N LEU A 115 -13.12 -4.76 3.42
CA LEU A 115 -13.37 -6.16 3.06
C LEU A 115 -13.19 -7.12 4.25
N GLU A 116 -12.96 -6.59 5.48
CA GLU A 116 -12.66 -7.35 6.70
C GLU A 116 -11.39 -8.21 6.58
N ILE A 117 -10.46 -7.82 5.69
CA ILE A 117 -9.18 -8.51 5.50
C ILE A 117 -8.12 -7.83 6.35
N ASP A 118 -7.49 -8.60 7.23
CA ASP A 118 -6.42 -8.13 8.08
C ASP A 118 -5.09 -8.06 7.33
N VAL A 119 -4.28 -7.04 7.62
CA VAL A 119 -2.89 -6.97 7.16
C VAL A 119 -1.97 -7.02 8.37
N TYR A 120 -1.11 -8.03 8.41
CA TYR A 120 -0.13 -8.21 9.46
C TYR A 120 1.25 -7.74 9.00
N PHE A 121 1.78 -6.74 9.66
CA PHE A 121 3.14 -6.20 9.47
C PHE A 121 4.08 -6.86 10.48
N GLU A 122 4.90 -7.81 10.02
CA GLU A 122 5.75 -8.62 10.91
C GLU A 122 6.75 -7.79 11.72
N LYS A 123 7.47 -6.85 11.06
CA LYS A 123 8.50 -6.03 11.70
C LYS A 123 7.94 -5.13 12.79
N GLU A 124 6.80 -4.54 12.52
CA GLU A 124 6.10 -3.64 13.42
C GLU A 124 5.24 -4.41 14.44
N ASN A 125 4.99 -5.70 14.19
CA ASN A 125 4.10 -6.58 14.97
C ASN A 125 2.69 -5.99 15.13
N ILE A 126 2.11 -5.49 14.04
CA ILE A 126 0.83 -4.81 14.03
C ILE A 126 -0.14 -5.50 13.07
N HIS A 127 -1.36 -5.72 13.54
CA HIS A 127 -2.52 -6.14 12.78
C HIS A 127 -3.42 -4.95 12.46
N THR A 128 -3.82 -4.76 11.21
CA THR A 128 -4.61 -3.58 10.80
C THR A 128 -6.03 -3.55 11.36
N LEU A 129 -6.58 -4.70 11.72
CA LEU A 129 -7.89 -4.80 12.37
C LEU A 129 -7.83 -4.67 13.90
N SER A 130 -6.63 -4.56 14.50
CA SER A 130 -6.46 -4.33 15.93
C SER A 130 -6.58 -2.85 16.29
N THR A 131 -6.71 -2.57 17.59
CA THR A 131 -6.69 -1.20 18.13
C THR A 131 -5.39 -0.47 17.81
N ASP A 132 -4.25 -1.17 17.88
CA ASP A 132 -2.94 -0.63 17.53
C ASP A 132 -2.86 -0.29 16.03
N GLY A 133 -3.49 -1.12 15.19
CA GLY A 133 -3.64 -0.86 13.77
C GLY A 133 -4.42 0.42 13.46
N GLU A 134 -5.51 0.69 14.19
CA GLU A 134 -6.29 1.92 14.07
C GLU A 134 -5.46 3.15 14.45
N LEU A 135 -4.75 3.07 15.56
CA LEU A 135 -3.86 4.15 15.99
C LEU A 135 -2.78 4.41 14.95
N MET A 136 -2.14 3.35 14.44
CA MET A 136 -1.13 3.45 13.37
C MET A 136 -1.71 4.12 12.12
N LEU A 137 -2.89 3.70 11.65
CA LEU A 137 -3.54 4.29 10.48
C LEU A 137 -3.89 5.76 10.68
N THR A 138 -4.30 6.15 11.88
CA THR A 138 -4.60 7.54 12.23
C THR A 138 -3.34 8.40 12.20
N LEU A 139 -2.24 7.92 12.78
CA LEU A 139 -0.95 8.61 12.74
C LEU A 139 -0.42 8.74 11.30
N LEU A 140 -0.46 7.67 10.52
CA LEU A 140 -0.04 7.70 9.11
C LEU A 140 -0.89 8.66 8.27
N ALA A 141 -2.21 8.74 8.54
CA ALA A 141 -3.09 9.69 7.86
C ALA A 141 -2.70 11.14 8.19
N SER A 142 -2.39 11.44 9.44
CA SER A 142 -1.92 12.75 9.87
C SER A 142 -0.59 13.14 9.21
N PHE A 143 0.36 12.20 9.13
CA PHE A 143 1.63 12.42 8.43
C PHE A 143 1.43 12.64 6.93
N ALA A 144 0.59 11.86 6.26
CA ALA A 144 0.29 12.04 4.83
C ALA A 144 -0.34 13.41 4.54
N GLN A 145 -1.22 13.87 5.40
CA GLN A 145 -1.84 15.20 5.30
C GLN A 145 -0.80 16.31 5.46
N GLU A 146 0.09 16.19 6.45
CA GLU A 146 1.14 17.15 6.71
C GLU A 146 2.17 17.19 5.57
N GLU A 147 2.59 16.04 5.05
CA GLU A 147 3.47 15.93 3.88
C GLU A 147 2.87 16.64 2.66
N SER A 148 1.57 16.42 2.39
CA SER A 148 0.86 17.10 1.31
C SER A 148 0.79 18.62 1.51
N ARG A 149 0.55 19.09 2.75
CA ARG A 149 0.52 20.51 3.11
C ARG A 149 1.89 21.15 2.89
N CYS A 150 2.95 20.54 3.39
CA CYS A 150 4.32 21.02 3.23
C CYS A 150 4.73 21.07 1.74
N ALA A 151 4.37 20.06 0.94
CA ALA A 151 4.64 20.04 -0.49
C ALA A 151 3.93 21.20 -1.20
N SER A 152 2.67 21.48 -0.86
CA SER A 152 1.90 22.61 -1.40
C SER A 152 2.52 23.96 -1.00
N GLU A 153 2.90 24.15 0.25
CA GLU A 153 3.55 25.37 0.75
C GLU A 153 4.90 25.62 0.07
N ASN A 154 5.72 24.56 -0.05
CA ASN A 154 7.00 24.62 -0.75
C ASN A 154 6.82 25.02 -2.23
N GLN A 155 5.80 24.47 -2.90
CA GLN A 155 5.49 24.83 -4.28
C GLN A 155 5.04 26.30 -4.40
N LYS A 156 4.17 26.76 -3.49
CA LYS A 156 3.74 28.18 -3.45
C LYS A 156 4.93 29.10 -3.20
N TRP A 157 5.81 28.74 -2.26
CA TRP A 157 7.02 29.51 -1.97
C TRP A 157 7.96 29.57 -3.19
N ARG A 158 8.18 28.44 -3.86
CA ARG A 158 9.00 28.36 -5.09
C ARG A 158 8.44 29.28 -6.18
N VAL A 159 7.14 29.20 -6.42
CA VAL A 159 6.46 30.06 -7.41
C VAL A 159 6.64 31.55 -7.07
N ARG A 160 6.39 31.92 -5.79
CA ARG A 160 6.56 33.32 -5.33
C ARG A 160 8.00 33.78 -5.55
N LYS A 161 9.00 32.97 -5.21
CA LYS A 161 10.42 33.30 -5.42
C LYS A 161 10.76 33.54 -6.90
N LEU A 162 10.19 32.72 -7.80
CA LEU A 162 10.36 32.93 -9.24
C LEU A 162 9.75 34.27 -9.70
N PHE A 163 8.55 34.61 -9.25
CA PHE A 163 7.92 35.90 -9.54
C PHE A 163 8.72 37.09 -8.98
N GLU A 164 9.25 37.00 -7.76
CA GLU A 164 10.14 38.03 -7.18
C GLU A 164 11.40 38.28 -8.05
N GLN A 165 11.86 37.22 -8.75
CA GLN A 165 13.00 37.33 -9.69
C GLN A 165 12.59 37.75 -11.12
N GLY A 166 11.32 38.09 -11.35
CA GLY A 166 10.80 38.43 -12.68
C GLY A 166 10.68 37.22 -13.62
N ARG A 167 10.71 35.98 -13.07
CA ARG A 167 10.60 34.75 -13.82
C ARG A 167 9.22 34.12 -13.63
N ALA A 168 8.63 33.67 -14.73
CA ALA A 168 7.36 32.94 -14.69
C ALA A 168 7.56 31.43 -14.67
N THR A 169 6.54 30.72 -14.26
CA THR A 169 6.65 29.28 -13.97
C THR A 169 6.22 28.37 -15.10
N ASN A 170 5.39 28.79 -16.01
CA ASN A 170 4.94 28.02 -17.19
C ASN A 170 3.58 28.52 -17.67
N GLY A 171 3.36 28.36 -18.94
CA GLY A 171 2.06 28.42 -19.59
C GLY A 171 1.88 29.70 -20.33
N ASP A 172 1.29 29.56 -21.50
CA ASP A 172 0.84 30.68 -22.32
C ASP A 172 -0.39 31.31 -21.64
N ALA A 173 -0.46 32.63 -21.60
CA ALA A 173 -1.64 33.36 -21.17
C ALA A 173 -2.13 34.19 -22.37
N LEU A 174 -3.41 34.54 -22.39
CA LEU A 174 -3.96 35.35 -23.46
C LEU A 174 -3.12 36.62 -23.65
N GLY A 175 -2.63 36.85 -24.86
CA GLY A 175 -1.73 37.97 -25.18
C GLY A 175 -0.26 37.78 -24.79
N TYR A 176 0.11 36.64 -24.18
CA TYR A 176 1.47 36.37 -23.74
C TYR A 176 1.90 34.92 -24.04
N ARG A 177 3.10 34.75 -24.57
CA ARG A 177 3.72 33.46 -24.80
C ARG A 177 4.93 33.26 -23.89
N PHE A 178 4.97 32.12 -23.20
CA PHE A 178 6.08 31.78 -22.32
C PHE A 178 7.24 31.16 -23.11
N LYS A 179 8.39 31.83 -23.11
CA LYS A 179 9.61 31.38 -23.77
C LYS A 179 10.84 31.74 -22.95
N ASP A 180 11.77 30.82 -22.82
CA ASP A 180 13.07 30.99 -22.12
C ASP A 180 12.96 31.56 -20.69
N GLY A 181 11.90 31.18 -19.96
CA GLY A 181 11.70 31.59 -18.56
C GLY A 181 11.01 32.95 -18.39
N THR A 182 10.59 33.60 -19.48
CA THR A 182 9.93 34.93 -19.49
C THR A 182 8.69 34.94 -20.36
N PHE A 183 7.76 35.88 -20.07
CA PHE A 183 6.61 36.13 -20.92
C PHE A 183 6.97 37.17 -22.02
N HIS A 184 6.62 36.80 -23.25
CA HIS A 184 6.69 37.66 -24.41
C HIS A 184 5.28 38.05 -24.84
N ILE A 185 5.05 39.34 -25.10
CA ILE A 185 3.76 39.81 -25.59
C ILE A 185 3.55 39.29 -27.02
N VAL A 186 2.35 38.75 -27.27
CA VAL A 186 1.87 38.42 -28.60
C VAL A 186 0.95 39.52 -29.07
N PRO A 187 1.42 40.46 -29.93
CA PRO A 187 0.67 41.65 -30.28
C PRO A 187 -0.70 41.39 -30.91
N GLU A 188 -0.82 40.23 -31.62
CA GLU A 188 -2.05 39.81 -32.28
C GLU A 188 -3.14 39.31 -31.31
N GLU A 189 -2.75 38.94 -30.09
CA GLU A 189 -3.65 38.44 -29.04
C GLU A 189 -3.82 39.43 -27.88
N ALA A 190 -3.06 40.56 -27.89
CA ALA A 190 -2.99 41.50 -26.77
C ALA A 190 -3.91 42.73 -26.95
N GLU A 191 -4.73 42.77 -28.02
CA GLU A 191 -5.72 43.85 -28.26
C GLU A 191 -7.05 43.60 -27.56
#